data_3fba15e65ae2adb29418b51005b239b7
#
_entry.id   3fba15e65ae2adb29418b51005b239b7
#
_cell.length_a   1.000
_cell.length_b   1.000
_cell.length_c   1.000
_cell.angle_alpha   90.00
_cell.angle_beta   90.00
_cell.angle_gamma   90.00
#
_symmetry.space_group_name_H-M   'P 1'
#
loop_
_entity.id
_entity.type
_entity.pdbx_description
1 polymer ?
#
loop_
_entity_poly.entity_id
_entity_poly.type
_entity_poly.pdbx_seq_one_letter_code
_entity_poly.pdbx_strand_id
1 'polypeptide(L)'
;MKKYFAMIALLLMCAGVQAENAKRILDKAAATVSNPGGVKAHFQMISKQFGSTDGDIAIKGKKFHATTPDATIWFDGKTQWTYMKGNDEVNISNPTEAQLQAINPYNFIYLYKKGFKLSAKEVNNSYEVRLVPTKKEQKIQEMYIIVDKNSYHPTHVKMKQKDKWSTIIISQLKTATLSDNLFQFNSKDFPKAEIIDLR
;
A
#
# COMPACT_ATOMS: atom_id res chain seq x y z
N MET A 1 19.75 12.77 42.16
CA MET A 1 18.92 13.39 41.10
C MET A 1 19.65 13.55 39.77
N LYS A 2 20.89 14.07 39.70
CA LYS A 2 21.64 14.25 38.44
C LYS A 2 21.88 12.94 37.61
N LYS A 3 22.08 11.79 38.30
CA LYS A 3 22.32 10.49 37.62
C LYS A 3 21.08 9.93 36.88
N TYR A 4 19.87 10.19 37.38
CA TYR A 4 18.63 9.77 36.76
C TYR A 4 18.25 10.63 35.54
N PHE A 5 18.63 11.91 35.56
CA PHE A 5 18.42 12.82 34.42
C PHE A 5 19.26 12.44 33.21
N ALA A 6 20.51 12.01 33.42
CA ALA A 6 21.39 11.54 32.35
C ALA A 6 20.89 10.22 31.72
N MET A 7 20.32 9.33 32.54
CA MET A 7 19.80 8.04 32.08
C MET A 7 18.50 8.21 31.28
N ILE A 8 17.64 9.15 31.64
CA ILE A 8 16.42 9.49 30.88
C ILE A 8 16.76 10.17 29.54
N ALA A 9 17.79 11.04 29.51
CA ALA A 9 18.26 11.69 28.29
C ALA A 9 18.86 10.68 27.30
N LEU A 10 19.56 9.63 27.75
CA LEU A 10 20.14 8.59 26.93
C LEU A 10 19.07 7.71 26.29
N LEU A 11 17.98 7.39 27.00
CA LEU A 11 16.83 6.63 26.48
C LEU A 11 16.04 7.39 25.40
N LEU A 12 15.94 8.72 25.51
CA LEU A 12 15.28 9.57 24.50
C LEU A 12 16.10 9.67 23.20
N MET A 13 17.44 9.63 23.27
CA MET A 13 18.29 9.64 22.07
C MET A 13 18.17 8.35 21.26
N CYS A 14 18.04 7.18 21.88
CA CYS A 14 17.89 5.89 21.17
C CYS A 14 16.58 5.80 20.37
N ALA A 15 15.50 6.39 20.86
CA ALA A 15 14.21 6.37 20.17
C ALA A 15 14.22 7.24 18.89
N GLY A 16 14.94 8.36 18.88
CA GLY A 16 15.09 9.23 17.72
C GLY A 16 15.85 8.57 16.56
N VAL A 17 16.93 7.88 16.85
CA VAL A 17 17.77 7.18 15.87
C VAL A 17 17.01 6.03 15.20
N GLN A 18 16.19 5.28 15.94
CA GLN A 18 15.39 4.19 15.37
C GLN A 18 14.27 4.70 14.45
N ALA A 19 13.62 5.80 14.80
CA ALA A 19 12.57 6.39 13.98
C ALA A 19 13.13 6.98 12.68
N GLU A 20 14.30 7.62 12.70
CA GLU A 20 14.97 8.14 11.51
C GLU A 20 15.45 7.01 10.59
N ASN A 21 15.98 5.92 11.15
CA ASN A 21 16.34 4.75 10.38
C ASN A 21 15.10 4.11 9.72
N ALA A 22 13.99 3.95 10.44
CA ALA A 22 12.74 3.43 9.91
C ALA A 22 12.22 4.28 8.74
N LYS A 23 12.24 5.61 8.90
CA LYS A 23 11.85 6.53 7.83
C LYS A 23 12.73 6.37 6.60
N ARG A 24 14.05 6.30 6.75
CA ARG A 24 15.01 6.13 5.65
C ARG A 24 14.79 4.82 4.89
N ILE A 25 14.47 3.72 5.60
CA ILE A 25 14.13 2.44 4.97
C ILE A 25 12.88 2.58 4.12
N LEU A 26 11.82 3.21 4.66
CA LEU A 26 10.58 3.41 3.92
C LEU A 26 10.73 4.41 2.76
N ASP A 27 11.56 5.44 2.88
CA ASP A 27 11.85 6.37 1.79
C ASP A 27 12.53 5.62 0.61
N LYS A 28 13.47 4.71 0.91
CA LYS A 28 14.08 3.86 -0.11
C LYS A 28 13.08 2.90 -0.73
N ALA A 29 12.26 2.24 0.09
CA ALA A 29 11.22 1.34 -0.41
C ALA A 29 10.19 2.10 -1.29
N ALA A 30 9.80 3.31 -0.90
CA ALA A 30 8.93 4.16 -1.69
C ALA A 30 9.56 4.52 -3.05
N ALA A 31 10.87 4.78 -3.09
CA ALA A 31 11.57 5.07 -4.33
C ALA A 31 11.55 3.89 -5.32
N THR A 32 11.60 2.64 -4.85
CA THR A 32 11.55 1.47 -5.74
C THR A 32 10.22 1.32 -6.46
N VAL A 33 9.13 1.78 -5.86
CA VAL A 33 7.76 1.70 -6.42
C VAL A 33 7.28 3.01 -7.07
N SER A 34 8.07 4.08 -6.97
CA SER A 34 7.75 5.40 -7.52
C SER A 34 8.48 5.70 -8.84
N ASN A 35 8.77 4.66 -9.64
CA ASN A 35 9.43 4.83 -10.93
C ASN A 35 8.56 5.67 -11.88
N PRO A 36 9.09 6.72 -12.55
CA PRO A 36 8.32 7.57 -13.48
C PRO A 36 7.68 6.80 -14.64
N GLY A 37 8.33 5.76 -15.15
CA GLY A 37 7.76 4.88 -16.17
C GLY A 37 6.66 3.98 -15.65
N GLY A 38 6.65 3.72 -14.35
CA GLY A 38 5.74 2.84 -13.64
C GLY A 38 6.41 1.54 -13.19
N VAL A 39 5.66 0.76 -12.43
CA VAL A 39 6.04 -0.57 -11.92
C VAL A 39 4.90 -1.56 -12.13
N LYS A 40 5.24 -2.84 -12.21
CA LYS A 40 4.31 -3.98 -12.17
C LYS A 40 4.71 -4.91 -11.04
N ALA A 41 3.72 -5.54 -10.42
CA ALA A 41 3.95 -6.58 -9.42
C ALA A 41 2.78 -7.57 -9.40
N HIS A 42 3.05 -8.75 -8.88
CA HIS A 42 2.02 -9.68 -8.44
C HIS A 42 1.74 -9.48 -6.95
N PHE A 43 0.49 -9.55 -6.53
CA PHE A 43 0.11 -9.47 -5.12
C PHE A 43 -0.80 -10.62 -4.73
N GLN A 44 -0.70 -11.02 -3.47
CA GLN A 44 -1.67 -11.90 -2.81
C GLN A 44 -2.17 -11.18 -1.57
N MET A 45 -3.48 -11.04 -1.43
CA MET A 45 -4.12 -10.47 -0.24
C MET A 45 -4.78 -11.59 0.55
N ILE A 46 -4.48 -11.64 1.85
CA ILE A 46 -5.06 -12.58 2.81
C ILE A 46 -5.73 -11.77 3.91
N SER A 47 -7.04 -11.92 4.07
CA SER A 47 -7.82 -11.18 5.06
C SER A 47 -8.84 -12.09 5.74
N LYS A 48 -8.89 -12.05 7.06
CA LYS A 48 -9.96 -12.74 7.81
C LYS A 48 -11.36 -12.17 7.54
N GLN A 49 -11.45 -10.97 6.98
CA GLN A 49 -12.73 -10.31 6.72
C GLN A 49 -13.20 -10.52 5.27
N PHE A 50 -12.26 -10.54 4.30
CA PHE A 50 -12.58 -10.52 2.86
C PHE A 50 -12.12 -11.78 2.13
N GLY A 51 -11.59 -12.79 2.87
CA GLY A 51 -11.03 -13.99 2.25
C GLY A 51 -9.63 -13.77 1.69
N SER A 52 -9.26 -14.59 0.72
CA SER A 52 -7.99 -14.52 0.00
C SER A 52 -8.24 -14.25 -1.47
N THR A 53 -7.46 -13.34 -2.05
CA THR A 53 -7.42 -13.10 -3.49
C THR A 53 -5.99 -12.82 -3.92
N ASP A 54 -5.67 -13.05 -5.17
CA ASP A 54 -4.40 -12.71 -5.78
C ASP A 54 -4.62 -12.01 -7.13
N GLY A 55 -3.58 -11.40 -7.64
CA GLY A 55 -3.69 -10.70 -8.90
C GLY A 55 -2.44 -9.92 -9.26
N ASP A 56 -2.54 -9.19 -10.35
CA ASP A 56 -1.48 -8.34 -10.86
C ASP A 56 -1.86 -6.88 -10.70
N ILE A 57 -0.86 -6.04 -10.46
CA ILE A 57 -1.03 -4.59 -10.38
C ILE A 57 0.04 -3.87 -11.18
N ALA A 58 -0.37 -2.84 -11.90
CA ALA A 58 0.48 -1.85 -12.56
C ALA A 58 0.24 -0.48 -11.94
N ILE A 59 1.32 0.26 -11.65
CA ILE A 59 1.26 1.57 -10.98
C ILE A 59 2.14 2.57 -11.72
N LYS A 60 1.63 3.79 -11.91
CA LYS A 60 2.39 4.94 -12.43
C LYS A 60 1.94 6.22 -11.73
N GLY A 61 2.78 6.74 -10.85
CA GLY A 61 2.40 7.86 -9.99
C GLY A 61 1.20 7.53 -9.10
N LYS A 62 0.10 8.26 -9.26
CA LYS A 62 -1.16 7.99 -8.54
C LYS A 62 -2.08 6.99 -9.25
N LYS A 63 -1.81 6.68 -10.53
CA LYS A 63 -2.63 5.80 -11.35
C LYS A 63 -2.33 4.34 -11.05
N PHE A 64 -3.33 3.49 -11.09
CA PHE A 64 -3.12 2.05 -11.01
C PHE A 64 -4.15 1.27 -11.85
N HIS A 65 -3.75 0.09 -12.26
CA HIS A 65 -4.59 -0.93 -12.88
C HIS A 65 -4.34 -2.24 -12.14
N ALA A 66 -5.38 -2.87 -11.63
CA ALA A 66 -5.29 -4.13 -10.92
C ALA A 66 -6.27 -5.14 -11.47
N THR A 67 -5.83 -6.39 -11.59
CA THR A 67 -6.64 -7.54 -12.01
C THR A 67 -6.60 -8.63 -10.97
N THR A 68 -7.79 -9.16 -10.63
CA THR A 68 -7.98 -10.34 -9.79
C THR A 68 -8.89 -11.34 -10.51
N PRO A 69 -9.10 -12.56 -10.01
CA PRO A 69 -10.09 -13.47 -10.56
C PRO A 69 -11.49 -12.86 -10.66
N ASP A 70 -11.90 -12.04 -9.69
CA ASP A 70 -13.27 -11.54 -9.57
C ASP A 70 -13.49 -10.15 -10.17
N ALA A 71 -12.43 -9.34 -10.27
CA ALA A 71 -12.55 -7.94 -10.68
C ALA A 71 -11.35 -7.42 -11.48
N THR A 72 -11.60 -6.37 -12.25
CA THR A 72 -10.55 -5.53 -12.84
C THR A 72 -10.82 -4.08 -12.43
N ILE A 73 -9.78 -3.38 -11.96
CA ILE A 73 -9.87 -2.02 -11.46
C ILE A 73 -8.92 -1.13 -12.26
N TRP A 74 -9.44 -0.01 -12.73
CA TRP A 74 -8.66 1.08 -13.32
C TRP A 74 -8.81 2.32 -12.47
N PHE A 75 -7.75 3.08 -12.28
CA PHE A 75 -7.75 4.37 -11.63
C PHE A 75 -6.80 5.32 -12.35
N ASP A 76 -7.33 6.39 -12.91
CA ASP A 76 -6.56 7.37 -13.69
C ASP A 76 -5.95 8.50 -12.85
N GLY A 77 -6.13 8.46 -11.53
CA GLY A 77 -5.72 9.49 -10.59
C GLY A 77 -6.89 10.33 -10.05
N LYS A 78 -8.10 10.18 -10.62
CA LYS A 78 -9.34 10.84 -10.21
C LYS A 78 -10.52 9.89 -10.19
N THR A 79 -10.78 9.23 -11.31
CA THR A 79 -11.91 8.32 -11.51
C THR A 79 -11.43 6.87 -11.40
N GLN A 80 -12.22 6.07 -10.72
CA GLN A 80 -12.06 4.63 -10.64
C GLN A 80 -13.18 3.94 -11.40
N TRP A 81 -12.80 2.94 -12.18
CA TRP A 81 -13.72 1.98 -12.81
C TRP A 81 -13.43 0.61 -12.21
N THR A 82 -14.47 -0.08 -11.77
CA THR A 82 -14.37 -1.44 -11.24
C THR A 82 -15.30 -2.34 -12.02
N TYR A 83 -14.72 -3.20 -12.83
CA TYR A 83 -15.46 -4.24 -13.54
C TYR A 83 -15.55 -5.48 -12.66
N MET A 84 -16.77 -5.88 -12.33
CA MET A 84 -17.08 -7.08 -11.56
C MET A 84 -17.42 -8.21 -12.53
N LYS A 85 -16.53 -9.20 -12.64
CA LYS A 85 -16.64 -10.29 -13.64
C LYS A 85 -17.84 -11.21 -13.41
N GLY A 86 -18.31 -11.32 -12.15
CA GLY A 86 -19.39 -12.24 -11.79
C GLY A 86 -20.77 -11.81 -12.26
N ASN A 87 -21.01 -10.50 -12.41
CA ASN A 87 -22.30 -9.92 -12.81
C ASN A 87 -22.22 -9.02 -14.05
N ASP A 88 -21.03 -8.94 -14.67
CA ASP A 88 -20.75 -8.13 -15.86
C ASP A 88 -21.12 -6.64 -15.70
N GLU A 89 -20.78 -6.07 -14.52
CA GLU A 89 -21.06 -4.69 -14.18
C GLU A 89 -19.77 -3.86 -14.08
N VAL A 90 -19.83 -2.59 -14.52
CA VAL A 90 -18.78 -1.60 -14.31
C VAL A 90 -19.27 -0.48 -13.42
N ASN A 91 -18.74 -0.40 -12.23
CA ASN A 91 -18.99 0.69 -11.29
C ASN A 91 -18.00 1.83 -11.51
N ILE A 92 -18.50 3.05 -11.71
CA ILE A 92 -17.69 4.28 -11.86
C ILE A 92 -17.82 5.11 -10.60
N SER A 93 -16.71 5.53 -10.02
CA SER A 93 -16.69 6.36 -8.82
C SER A 93 -15.50 7.31 -8.79
N ASN A 94 -15.58 8.33 -7.93
CA ASN A 94 -14.46 9.19 -7.57
C ASN A 94 -14.10 8.92 -6.11
N PRO A 95 -13.22 7.96 -5.83
CA PRO A 95 -12.94 7.52 -4.47
C PRO A 95 -12.23 8.60 -3.68
N THR A 96 -12.60 8.74 -2.41
CA THR A 96 -11.86 9.54 -1.45
C THR A 96 -10.48 8.95 -1.17
N GLU A 97 -9.54 9.74 -0.64
CA GLU A 97 -8.23 9.23 -0.25
C GLU A 97 -8.32 8.05 0.75
N ALA A 98 -9.31 8.08 1.65
CA ALA A 98 -9.53 7.00 2.60
C ALA A 98 -10.01 5.69 1.94
N GLN A 99 -10.76 5.77 0.86
CA GLN A 99 -11.17 4.61 0.06
C GLN A 99 -9.99 4.09 -0.78
N LEU A 100 -9.22 4.97 -1.41
CA LEU A 100 -8.01 4.61 -2.15
C LEU A 100 -6.99 3.89 -1.27
N GLN A 101 -6.87 4.27 0.00
CA GLN A 101 -5.99 3.59 0.97
C GLN A 101 -6.36 2.13 1.19
N ALA A 102 -7.63 1.77 1.04
CA ALA A 102 -8.09 0.39 1.21
C ALA A 102 -7.90 -0.47 -0.05
N ILE A 103 -7.83 0.14 -1.23
CA ILE A 103 -7.86 -0.53 -2.53
C ILE A 103 -6.45 -0.65 -3.14
N ASN A 104 -5.63 0.37 -2.97
CA ASN A 104 -4.28 0.37 -3.52
C ASN A 104 -3.27 -0.16 -2.49
N PRO A 105 -2.73 -1.37 -2.66
CA PRO A 105 -1.77 -1.97 -1.72
C PRO A 105 -0.47 -1.18 -1.59
N TYR A 106 -0.17 -0.27 -2.52
CA TYR A 106 1.03 0.57 -2.45
C TYR A 106 0.78 1.94 -1.80
N ASN A 107 -0.44 2.25 -1.38
CA ASN A 107 -0.71 3.50 -0.65
C ASN A 107 0.05 3.62 0.68
N PHE A 108 0.55 2.50 1.23
CA PHE A 108 1.41 2.55 2.42
C PHE A 108 2.63 3.44 2.23
N ILE A 109 3.16 3.58 1.00
CA ILE A 109 4.32 4.44 0.71
C ILE A 109 4.07 5.93 0.97
N TYR A 110 2.82 6.32 1.07
CA TYR A 110 2.43 7.69 1.42
C TYR A 110 1.98 7.81 2.89
N LEU A 111 1.43 6.75 3.46
CA LEU A 111 0.86 6.74 4.81
C LEU A 111 1.91 7.01 5.90
N TYR A 112 3.12 6.44 5.78
CA TYR A 112 4.15 6.57 6.82
C TYR A 112 4.66 7.99 7.02
N LYS A 113 4.43 8.89 6.06
CA LYS A 113 4.94 10.26 6.10
C LYS A 113 4.27 11.13 7.15
N LYS A 114 3.04 10.82 7.54
CA LYS A 114 2.27 11.60 8.53
C LYS A 114 1.37 10.69 9.37
N GLY A 115 1.28 11.00 10.66
CA GLY A 115 0.31 10.38 11.56
C GLY A 115 0.73 9.05 12.15
N PHE A 116 2.00 8.62 12.00
CA PHE A 116 2.52 7.39 12.58
C PHE A 116 3.83 7.60 13.32
N LYS A 117 4.00 6.88 14.42
CA LYS A 117 5.30 6.63 15.04
C LYS A 117 5.92 5.43 14.34
N LEU A 118 7.18 5.56 13.95
CA LEU A 118 7.93 4.55 13.19
C LEU A 118 8.97 3.89 14.07
N SER A 119 9.14 2.58 13.92
CA SER A 119 10.29 1.84 14.42
C SER A 119 10.68 0.75 13.44
N ALA A 120 11.97 0.41 13.40
CA ALA A 120 12.46 -0.65 12.51
C ALA A 120 13.31 -1.62 13.29
N LYS A 121 13.25 -2.89 12.93
CA LYS A 121 14.18 -3.92 13.34
C LYS A 121 14.62 -4.75 12.14
N GLU A 122 15.80 -5.33 12.24
CA GLU A 122 16.29 -6.28 11.25
C GLU A 122 15.79 -7.69 11.62
N VAL A 123 15.27 -8.41 10.65
CA VAL A 123 14.83 -9.79 10.80
C VAL A 123 15.32 -10.56 9.58
N ASN A 124 16.27 -11.43 9.77
CA ASN A 124 16.92 -12.17 8.67
C ASN A 124 17.46 -11.22 7.59
N ASN A 125 17.06 -11.44 6.33
CA ASN A 125 17.44 -10.58 5.19
C ASN A 125 16.45 -9.47 4.91
N SER A 126 15.70 -9.02 5.92
CA SER A 126 14.66 -7.99 5.76
C SER A 126 14.69 -6.95 6.88
N TYR A 127 14.16 -5.79 6.60
CA TYR A 127 13.74 -4.83 7.60
C TYR A 127 12.24 -5.00 7.87
N GLU A 128 11.87 -5.14 9.13
CA GLU A 128 10.48 -5.04 9.56
C GLU A 128 10.27 -3.63 10.13
N VAL A 129 9.49 -2.81 9.43
CA VAL A 129 9.14 -1.46 9.87
C VAL A 129 7.73 -1.46 10.42
N ARG A 130 7.60 -1.09 11.70
CA ARG A 130 6.34 -0.97 12.42
C ARG A 130 5.85 0.47 12.40
N LEU A 131 4.58 0.66 12.10
CA LEU A 131 3.88 1.93 12.10
C LEU A 131 2.74 1.87 13.12
N VAL A 132 2.77 2.76 14.10
CA VAL A 132 1.73 2.91 15.13
C VAL A 132 1.10 4.27 14.98
N PRO A 133 -0.23 4.39 14.85
CA PRO A 133 -0.88 5.68 14.66
C PRO A 133 -0.64 6.60 15.87
N THR A 134 -0.49 7.88 15.60
CA THR A 134 -0.34 8.91 16.66
C THR A 134 -1.68 9.33 17.27
N LYS A 135 -2.79 9.07 16.58
CA LYS A 135 -4.16 9.36 17.01
C LYS A 135 -4.97 8.06 17.05
N LYS A 136 -5.78 7.88 18.11
CA LYS A 136 -6.59 6.66 18.32
C LYS A 136 -7.73 6.51 17.31
N GLU A 137 -8.18 7.59 16.70
CA GLU A 137 -9.30 7.63 15.75
C GLU A 137 -8.92 7.16 14.35
N GLN A 138 -7.66 6.84 14.10
CA GLN A 138 -7.22 6.33 12.81
C GLN A 138 -7.80 4.92 12.56
N LYS A 139 -8.27 4.68 11.34
CA LYS A 139 -8.83 3.38 10.93
C LYS A 139 -7.79 2.25 11.03
N ILE A 140 -6.53 2.55 10.75
CA ILE A 140 -5.41 1.61 10.89
C ILE A 140 -4.93 1.68 12.33
N GLN A 141 -5.00 0.57 13.04
CA GLN A 141 -4.56 0.44 14.43
C GLN A 141 -3.06 0.12 14.55
N GLU A 142 -2.53 -0.61 13.57
CA GLU A 142 -1.14 -1.02 13.48
C GLU A 142 -0.81 -1.48 12.06
N MET A 143 0.41 -1.23 11.62
CA MET A 143 0.89 -1.71 10.32
C MET A 143 2.34 -2.16 10.41
N TYR A 144 2.69 -3.19 9.65
CA TYR A 144 4.06 -3.62 9.42
C TYR A 144 4.34 -3.63 7.91
N ILE A 145 5.49 -3.10 7.53
CA ILE A 145 6.01 -3.15 6.17
C ILE A 145 7.32 -3.91 6.22
N ILE A 146 7.37 -5.03 5.51
CA ILE A 146 8.57 -5.86 5.39
C ILE A 146 9.27 -5.47 4.09
N VAL A 147 10.53 -5.10 4.20
CA VAL A 147 11.35 -4.60 3.10
C VAL A 147 12.60 -5.48 2.97
N ASP A 148 12.88 -5.98 1.78
CA ASP A 148 14.12 -6.73 1.51
C ASP A 148 15.33 -5.81 1.66
N LYS A 149 16.39 -6.28 2.33
CA LYS A 149 17.57 -5.48 2.65
C LYS A 149 18.41 -5.08 1.45
N ASN A 150 18.44 -5.94 0.43
CA ASN A 150 19.31 -5.74 -0.73
C ASN A 150 18.68 -4.83 -1.77
N SER A 151 17.42 -5.10 -2.12
CA SER A 151 16.70 -4.40 -3.16
C SER A 151 15.88 -3.20 -2.66
N TYR A 152 15.60 -3.14 -1.35
CA TYR A 152 14.61 -2.26 -0.74
C TYR A 152 13.20 -2.44 -1.30
N HIS A 153 12.92 -3.56 -1.97
CA HIS A 153 11.57 -3.88 -2.40
C HIS A 153 10.69 -4.22 -1.20
N PRO A 154 9.49 -3.63 -1.09
CA PRO A 154 8.50 -4.06 -0.11
C PRO A 154 7.99 -5.45 -0.52
N THR A 155 8.04 -6.40 0.42
CA THR A 155 7.61 -7.79 0.19
C THR A 155 6.30 -8.11 0.88
N HIS A 156 6.01 -7.47 2.02
CA HIS A 156 4.75 -7.67 2.74
C HIS A 156 4.27 -6.36 3.35
N VAL A 157 2.96 -6.21 3.36
CA VAL A 157 2.25 -5.19 4.15
C VAL A 157 1.23 -5.89 5.03
N LYS A 158 1.39 -5.80 6.35
CA LYS A 158 0.41 -6.31 7.32
C LYS A 158 -0.29 -5.13 7.95
N MET A 159 -1.61 -5.17 8.02
CA MET A 159 -2.40 -4.05 8.51
C MET A 159 -3.52 -4.55 9.43
N LYS A 160 -3.66 -3.89 10.59
CA LYS A 160 -4.71 -4.16 11.56
C LYS A 160 -5.77 -3.08 11.49
N GLN A 161 -7.02 -3.48 11.22
CA GLN A 161 -8.20 -2.63 11.22
C GLN A 161 -9.35 -3.34 11.94
N LYS A 162 -10.05 -2.65 12.85
CA LYS A 162 -11.16 -3.24 13.63
C LYS A 162 -10.77 -4.60 14.23
N ASP A 163 -9.57 -4.66 14.80
CA ASP A 163 -8.96 -5.86 15.42
C ASP A 163 -8.75 -7.07 14.49
N LYS A 164 -8.91 -6.87 13.18
CA LYS A 164 -8.65 -7.91 12.17
C LYS A 164 -7.39 -7.58 11.38
N TRP A 165 -6.58 -8.59 11.13
CA TRP A 165 -5.38 -8.49 10.31
C TRP A 165 -5.68 -8.81 8.86
N SER A 166 -5.09 -8.01 7.97
CA SER A 166 -4.96 -8.31 6.55
C SER A 166 -3.47 -8.29 6.19
N THR A 167 -3.06 -9.20 5.34
CA THR A 167 -1.68 -9.28 4.83
C THR A 167 -1.71 -9.20 3.32
N ILE A 168 -0.87 -8.34 2.76
CA ILE A 168 -0.60 -8.27 1.33
C ILE A 168 0.83 -8.75 1.14
N ILE A 169 1.01 -9.78 0.34
CA ILE A 169 2.31 -10.31 -0.10
C ILE A 169 2.55 -9.73 -1.48
N ILE A 170 3.74 -9.18 -1.71
CA ILE A 170 4.15 -8.54 -2.96
C ILE A 170 5.31 -9.34 -3.53
N SER A 171 5.18 -9.72 -4.78
CA SER A 171 6.20 -10.47 -5.51
C SER A 171 6.36 -9.94 -6.93
N GLN A 172 7.42 -10.36 -7.62
CA GLN A 172 7.69 -10.01 -9.02
C GLN A 172 7.67 -8.50 -9.32
N LEU A 173 8.02 -7.67 -8.31
CA LEU A 173 8.10 -6.22 -8.50
C LEU A 173 9.19 -5.89 -9.52
N LYS A 174 8.79 -5.19 -10.59
CA LYS A 174 9.69 -4.76 -11.67
C LYS A 174 9.29 -3.41 -12.22
N THR A 175 10.27 -2.64 -12.65
CA THR A 175 10.06 -1.40 -13.39
C THR A 175 9.49 -1.71 -14.78
N ALA A 176 8.68 -0.80 -15.30
CA ALA A 176 8.08 -0.93 -16.63
C ALA A 176 7.85 0.46 -17.24
N THR A 177 7.79 0.53 -18.57
CA THR A 177 7.31 1.73 -19.27
C THR A 177 5.84 1.53 -19.59
N LEU A 178 4.97 2.20 -18.82
CA LEU A 178 3.54 2.02 -18.89
C LEU A 178 2.87 3.17 -19.64
N SER A 179 2.02 2.83 -20.62
CA SER A 179 1.15 3.79 -21.28
C SER A 179 0.06 4.29 -20.34
N ASP A 180 -0.33 5.54 -20.44
CA ASP A 180 -1.40 6.12 -19.64
C ASP A 180 -2.77 5.52 -19.94
N ASN A 181 -2.97 4.99 -21.15
CA ASN A 181 -4.20 4.27 -21.54
C ASN A 181 -4.44 3.00 -20.71
N LEU A 182 -3.39 2.40 -20.14
CA LEU A 182 -3.52 1.24 -19.26
C LEU A 182 -4.38 1.52 -18.01
N PHE A 183 -4.47 2.76 -17.61
CA PHE A 183 -5.15 3.19 -16.39
C PHE A 183 -6.56 3.73 -16.61
N GLN A 184 -7.07 3.60 -17.84
CA GLN A 184 -8.38 4.07 -18.24
C GLN A 184 -9.25 2.91 -18.68
N PHE A 185 -10.49 2.91 -18.26
CA PHE A 185 -11.50 1.98 -18.75
C PHE A 185 -11.94 2.37 -20.15
N ASN A 186 -12.05 1.38 -21.04
CA ASN A 186 -12.59 1.55 -22.38
C ASN A 186 -13.86 0.70 -22.52
N SER A 187 -15.01 1.33 -22.63
CA SER A 187 -16.31 0.64 -22.73
C SER A 187 -16.45 -0.25 -23.97
N LYS A 188 -15.68 0.01 -25.03
CA LYS A 188 -15.69 -0.83 -26.23
C LYS A 188 -15.18 -2.25 -25.98
N ASP A 189 -14.32 -2.42 -24.98
CA ASP A 189 -13.77 -3.73 -24.61
C ASP A 189 -14.77 -4.55 -23.75
N PHE A 190 -15.86 -3.91 -23.29
CA PHE A 190 -16.90 -4.48 -22.43
C PHE A 190 -18.31 -4.15 -22.95
N PRO A 191 -18.68 -4.57 -24.17
CA PRO A 191 -19.90 -4.13 -24.84
C PRO A 191 -21.20 -4.65 -24.19
N LYS A 192 -21.11 -5.63 -23.29
CA LYS A 192 -22.25 -6.21 -22.57
C LYS A 192 -22.36 -5.75 -21.13
N ALA A 193 -21.32 -5.11 -20.61
CA ALA A 193 -21.29 -4.71 -19.20
C ALA A 193 -22.29 -3.59 -18.92
N GLU A 194 -23.05 -3.75 -17.85
CA GLU A 194 -23.88 -2.68 -17.30
C GLU A 194 -22.98 -1.63 -16.65
N ILE A 195 -23.18 -0.37 -17.02
CA ILE A 195 -22.38 0.74 -16.48
C ILE A 195 -23.19 1.48 -15.43
N ILE A 196 -22.69 1.45 -14.17
CA ILE A 196 -23.31 2.09 -13.02
C ILE A 196 -22.44 3.27 -12.60
N ASP A 197 -22.90 4.49 -12.85
CA ASP A 197 -22.19 5.71 -12.47
C ASP A 197 -22.60 6.16 -11.05
N LEU A 198 -21.65 6.08 -10.12
CA LEU A 198 -21.81 6.40 -8.69
C LEU A 198 -21.15 7.74 -8.30
N ARG A 199 -20.77 8.56 -9.26
CA ARG A 199 -20.07 9.84 -9.01
C ARG A 199 -21.00 10.94 -8.56
#